data_2ce03f5cb2cc9c3e24faf085070ec879
#
_entry.id   2ce03f5cb2cc9c3e24faf085070ec879
#
_cell.length_a   1.000
_cell.length_b   1.000
_cell.length_c   1.000
_cell.angle_alpha   90.00
_cell.angle_beta   90.00
_cell.angle_gamma   90.00
#
_symmetry.space_group_name_H-M   'P 1'
#
loop_
_entity.id
_entity.type
_entity.pdbx_description
1 polymer ?
#
loop_
_entity_poly.entity_id
_entity_poly.type
_entity_poly.pdbx_seq_one_letter_code
_entity_poly.pdbx_strand_id
1 'polypeptide(L)'
;MSGPLLRVATASAAKCTAVTLLASLVVASGSGAEEASSSPGIHAIQHVVMIMQENRSFDSYFGTYPGADGYPMRNGRPAVCVPDPLLQRCVRPFHDPNARNEGGPHGPQNAHQDIDGGKMDGFVEQAIAAKVALAHGERLKRRIRGCAKRGTVGPRCELGKPVDVMGYHDGRDLPNYWAYARSYVLQDHMFEPNYGWSLPAHLFQVSGWSAKCHPPTDPLRCRSDLADPPEGPAAIRSASTGGPIYAWTDLTYLLHRQHVSWAYYVVPGRQPDCDDAGTLDCHPGVLGPRTPSTWNPLPDFETVRTDGQLGNIQPVTRFVRAAKQGSLPAVSWVVPDFQHSEHPGTLLSDGQAWVTSLVNAVMQGPDWGSTAIVISWDDWGGFYDHVVPPRVDRNGYGLRVPALVISPYAKQGYVDHQTLSFDAYLRFIEDDFLGGARLDPRTDGRPDSRPTVRENVPQLGNLVADFDFAHPRARLLLPPFPR
;
A
#
# COMPACT_ATOMS: atom_id res chain seq x y z
N MET A 1 -48.91 -19.59 -63.10
CA MET A 1 -49.04 -18.72 -64.22
C MET A 1 -47.70 -18.02 -64.43
N SER A 2 -47.03 -18.50 -65.43
CA SER A 2 -46.34 -17.84 -66.53
C SER A 2 -45.18 -16.93 -66.09
N GLY A 3 -44.01 -17.27 -66.24
CA GLY A 3 -43.01 -17.58 -67.23
C GLY A 3 -42.85 -16.52 -68.32
N PRO A 4 -41.75 -16.60 -69.09
CA PRO A 4 -40.36 -16.07 -68.87
C PRO A 4 -39.95 -15.15 -70.05
N LEU A 5 -38.66 -14.82 -70.26
CA LEU A 5 -37.95 -14.63 -71.56
C LEU A 5 -36.81 -13.65 -71.38
N LEU A 6 -35.55 -13.97 -71.49
CA LEU A 6 -34.70 -14.48 -72.60
C LEU A 6 -34.13 -13.35 -73.53
N ARG A 7 -32.79 -13.39 -73.63
CA ARG A 7 -31.90 -13.00 -74.77
C ARG A 7 -31.49 -11.52 -74.86
N VAL A 8 -30.27 -11.10 -75.31
CA VAL A 8 -29.32 -11.69 -76.27
C VAL A 8 -27.97 -11.00 -76.13
N ALA A 9 -26.90 -11.76 -76.38
CA ALA A 9 -25.50 -11.32 -76.47
C ALA A 9 -25.22 -10.63 -77.79
N THR A 10 -24.25 -9.72 -77.83
CA THR A 10 -23.47 -9.42 -79.07
C THR A 10 -22.01 -9.21 -78.66
N ALA A 11 -21.17 -10.01 -79.25
CA ALA A 11 -19.72 -9.87 -79.29
C ALA A 11 -19.31 -8.83 -80.37
N SER A 12 -18.23 -8.12 -80.09
CA SER A 12 -17.48 -7.47 -81.22
C SER A 12 -15.99 -7.39 -80.86
N ALA A 13 -15.22 -7.67 -81.87
CA ALA A 13 -13.84 -8.08 -81.85
C ALA A 13 -12.83 -6.92 -81.79
N ALA A 14 -11.70 -7.25 -81.18
CA ALA A 14 -10.30 -6.99 -81.53
C ALA A 14 -9.82 -5.74 -82.24
N LYS A 15 -8.85 -5.05 -81.68
CA LYS A 15 -7.64 -4.59 -82.39
C LYS A 15 -6.46 -4.60 -81.43
N CYS A 16 -5.45 -5.41 -81.75
CA CYS A 16 -4.10 -5.39 -81.18
C CYS A 16 -3.37 -4.12 -81.59
N THR A 17 -2.78 -3.42 -80.66
CA THR A 17 -1.71 -2.47 -80.89
C THR A 17 -0.60 -2.75 -79.90
N ALA A 18 0.51 -3.18 -80.47
CA ALA A 18 1.77 -3.45 -79.70
C ALA A 18 2.35 -2.10 -79.27
N VAL A 19 2.55 -1.95 -77.97
CA VAL A 19 3.36 -0.85 -77.42
C VAL A 19 4.56 -1.48 -76.71
N THR A 20 5.70 -1.13 -77.19
CA THR A 20 7.03 -1.50 -76.67
C THR A 20 7.25 -0.85 -75.32
N LEU A 21 7.36 -1.64 -74.25
CA LEU A 21 7.75 -1.13 -72.93
C LEU A 21 9.28 -1.14 -72.84
N LEU A 22 9.86 0.05 -72.70
CA LEU A 22 11.20 0.25 -72.13
C LEU A 22 11.13 -0.04 -70.62
N ALA A 23 11.84 -1.06 -70.19
CA ALA A 23 12.06 -1.36 -68.77
C ALA A 23 13.10 -0.39 -68.21
N SER A 24 12.67 0.59 -67.46
CA SER A 24 13.53 1.38 -66.58
C SER A 24 13.73 0.63 -65.27
N LEU A 25 14.93 0.12 -64.99
CA LEU A 25 15.30 -0.40 -63.69
C LEU A 25 15.37 0.76 -62.69
N VAL A 26 14.36 0.88 -61.84
CA VAL A 26 14.44 1.69 -60.63
C VAL A 26 15.04 0.81 -59.53
N VAL A 27 16.31 1.09 -59.19
CA VAL A 27 16.93 0.55 -57.98
C VAL A 27 16.23 1.22 -56.78
N ALA A 28 15.29 0.52 -56.20
CA ALA A 28 14.72 0.93 -54.91
C ALA A 28 15.77 0.73 -53.83
N SER A 29 16.43 1.83 -53.43
CA SER A 29 17.18 1.88 -52.19
C SER A 29 16.20 1.66 -51.04
N GLY A 30 16.11 0.44 -50.52
CA GLY A 30 15.40 0.12 -49.30
C GLY A 30 16.05 0.83 -48.12
N SER A 31 15.59 2.01 -47.77
CA SER A 31 15.77 2.52 -46.41
C SER A 31 14.95 1.61 -45.50
N GLY A 32 15.60 0.64 -44.88
CA GLY A 32 15.03 -0.06 -43.74
C GLY A 32 14.78 0.98 -42.68
N ALA A 33 13.54 1.43 -42.57
CA ALA A 33 13.06 2.03 -41.34
C ALA A 33 13.14 0.89 -40.30
N GLU A 34 14.13 0.93 -39.42
CA GLU A 34 14.08 0.25 -38.15
C GLU A 34 12.75 0.71 -37.52
N GLU A 35 11.77 -0.17 -37.48
CA GLU A 35 10.63 0.01 -36.58
C GLU A 35 11.25 0.13 -35.19
N ALA A 36 11.35 1.34 -34.68
CA ALA A 36 11.61 1.58 -33.28
C ALA A 36 10.52 0.84 -32.53
N SER A 37 10.86 -0.32 -31.97
CA SER A 37 9.96 -1.04 -31.09
C SER A 37 9.65 -0.08 -29.95
N SER A 38 8.45 0.49 -29.96
CA SER A 38 7.98 1.31 -28.85
C SER A 38 8.09 0.44 -27.59
N SER A 39 8.82 0.92 -26.57
CA SER A 39 8.86 0.24 -25.28
C SER A 39 7.41 -0.02 -24.86
N PRO A 40 7.10 -1.21 -24.32
CA PRO A 40 5.73 -1.60 -24.01
C PRO A 40 5.05 -0.69 -22.95
N GLY A 41 5.80 0.23 -22.32
CA GLY A 41 5.28 1.16 -21.33
C GLY A 41 4.69 0.45 -20.13
N ILE A 42 3.72 1.10 -19.47
CA ILE A 42 3.05 0.56 -18.29
C ILE A 42 2.43 -0.83 -18.53
N HIS A 43 1.91 -1.10 -19.72
CA HIS A 43 1.28 -2.38 -20.08
C HIS A 43 2.25 -3.58 -20.19
N ALA A 44 3.56 -3.36 -19.97
CA ALA A 44 4.49 -4.45 -19.71
C ALA A 44 4.19 -5.16 -18.38
N ILE A 45 3.50 -4.48 -17.46
CA ILE A 45 3.03 -5.03 -16.21
C ILE A 45 1.67 -5.68 -16.44
N GLN A 46 1.58 -6.97 -16.23
CA GLN A 46 0.35 -7.75 -16.31
C GLN A 46 -0.16 -8.21 -14.96
N HIS A 47 0.67 -8.05 -13.93
CA HIS A 47 0.36 -8.44 -12.56
C HIS A 47 0.89 -7.38 -11.59
N VAL A 48 -0.01 -6.80 -10.80
CA VAL A 48 0.32 -5.92 -9.68
C VAL A 48 0.04 -6.68 -8.39
N VAL A 49 1.06 -6.78 -7.54
CA VAL A 49 0.97 -7.45 -6.23
C VAL A 49 1.23 -6.41 -5.15
N MET A 50 0.24 -6.15 -4.30
CA MET A 50 0.32 -5.25 -3.16
C MET A 50 0.47 -6.07 -1.88
N ILE A 51 1.61 -6.00 -1.21
CA ILE A 51 1.84 -6.62 0.10
C ILE A 51 1.75 -5.52 1.14
N MET A 52 0.74 -5.58 2.01
CA MET A 52 0.56 -4.64 3.10
C MET A 52 1.13 -5.23 4.39
N GLN A 53 2.00 -4.48 5.06
CA GLN A 53 2.50 -4.75 6.40
C GLN A 53 1.95 -3.72 7.38
N GLU A 54 2.26 -3.86 8.65
CA GLU A 54 1.59 -3.13 9.71
C GLU A 54 2.53 -2.21 10.50
N ASN A 55 2.07 -0.99 10.66
CA ASN A 55 2.42 -0.01 11.67
C ASN A 55 3.91 0.33 11.78
N ARG A 56 4.49 0.94 10.72
CA ARG A 56 5.85 1.50 10.77
C ARG A 56 5.95 2.84 10.04
N SER A 57 6.61 3.82 10.64
CA SER A 57 6.96 5.03 9.93
C SER A 57 8.15 4.82 9.00
N PHE A 58 8.27 5.67 7.97
CA PHE A 58 9.42 5.64 7.07
C PHE A 58 10.75 5.78 7.83
N ASP A 59 10.84 6.73 8.73
CA ASP A 59 12.07 6.99 9.49
C ASP A 59 12.46 5.82 10.39
N SER A 60 11.48 5.05 10.89
CA SER A 60 11.77 3.89 11.73
C SER A 60 12.49 2.76 11.00
N TYR A 61 12.41 2.70 9.65
CA TYR A 61 13.02 1.64 8.84
C TYR A 61 14.09 2.13 7.86
N PHE A 62 13.92 3.34 7.34
CA PHE A 62 14.78 3.92 6.31
C PHE A 62 15.31 5.32 6.67
N GLY A 63 15.07 5.82 7.87
CA GLY A 63 15.50 7.13 8.30
C GLY A 63 17.02 7.37 8.27
N THR A 64 17.81 6.31 8.12
CA THR A 64 19.27 6.37 7.92
C THR A 64 19.71 5.84 6.56
N TYR A 65 18.79 5.59 5.64
CA TYR A 65 19.11 5.05 4.32
C TYR A 65 19.81 6.11 3.45
N PRO A 66 20.95 5.80 2.81
CA PRO A 66 21.70 6.75 2.02
C PRO A 66 20.89 7.27 0.81
N GLY A 67 20.79 8.57 0.67
CA GLY A 67 20.09 9.21 -0.45
C GLY A 67 18.59 9.40 -0.26
N ALA A 68 17.99 8.82 0.78
CA ALA A 68 16.62 9.10 1.14
C ALA A 68 16.48 10.38 1.98
N ASP A 69 15.31 10.99 1.97
CA ASP A 69 14.92 12.05 2.90
C ASP A 69 14.67 11.46 4.29
N GLY A 70 15.77 11.01 4.89
CA GLY A 70 15.81 10.44 6.23
C GLY A 70 16.19 11.48 7.28
N TYR A 71 16.60 11.01 8.47
CA TYR A 71 16.95 11.93 9.55
C TYR A 71 17.99 12.97 9.12
N PRO A 72 17.77 14.27 9.41
CA PRO A 72 18.84 15.26 9.35
C PRO A 72 19.99 14.82 10.25
N MET A 73 21.17 14.60 9.67
CA MET A 73 22.32 14.05 10.38
C MET A 73 23.33 15.14 10.74
N ARG A 74 23.84 15.10 11.96
CA ARG A 74 24.97 15.96 12.39
C ARG A 74 26.01 15.13 13.13
N ASN A 75 27.24 15.14 12.65
CA ASN A 75 28.35 14.35 13.22
C ASN A 75 28.00 12.84 13.36
N GLY A 76 27.33 12.28 12.35
CA GLY A 76 26.96 10.87 12.32
C GLY A 76 25.79 10.46 13.25
N ARG A 77 25.04 11.45 13.77
CA ARG A 77 23.88 11.22 14.64
C ARG A 77 22.67 12.01 14.18
N PRO A 78 21.44 11.52 14.37
CA PRO A 78 20.24 12.30 14.13
C PRO A 78 20.26 13.64 14.85
N ALA A 79 20.01 14.72 14.11
CA ALA A 79 20.01 16.09 14.67
C ALA A 79 18.65 16.46 15.26
N VAL A 80 17.59 15.76 14.88
CA VAL A 80 16.24 15.94 15.41
C VAL A 80 16.12 15.48 16.86
N CYS A 81 15.11 15.99 17.55
CA CYS A 81 14.99 15.78 18.99
C CYS A 81 13.55 16.10 19.42
N VAL A 82 12.91 15.16 20.07
CA VAL A 82 11.52 15.24 20.54
C VAL A 82 11.49 15.44 22.06
N PRO A 83 10.69 16.36 22.61
CA PRO A 83 10.57 16.59 24.04
C PRO A 83 10.06 15.35 24.79
N ASP A 84 10.69 15.02 25.89
CA ASP A 84 10.16 14.07 26.87
C ASP A 84 9.64 14.89 28.09
N PRO A 85 8.32 15.03 28.24
CA PRO A 85 7.76 15.89 29.27
C PRO A 85 7.95 15.33 30.69
N LEU A 86 8.19 14.02 30.83
CA LEU A 86 8.41 13.43 32.14
C LEU A 86 9.86 13.58 32.63
N LEU A 87 10.81 13.39 31.73
CA LEU A 87 12.24 13.50 32.03
C LEU A 87 12.77 14.91 31.83
N GLN A 88 11.95 15.84 31.29
CA GLN A 88 12.31 17.21 30.98
C GLN A 88 13.61 17.29 30.16
N ARG A 89 13.72 16.41 29.20
CA ARG A 89 14.86 16.32 28.28
C ARG A 89 14.38 16.09 26.86
N CYS A 90 15.29 16.20 25.94
CA CYS A 90 15.09 15.94 24.53
C CYS A 90 15.54 14.51 24.21
N VAL A 91 14.72 13.75 23.50
CA VAL A 91 15.01 12.40 23.03
C VAL A 91 15.31 12.44 21.54
N ARG A 92 16.44 11.86 21.14
CA ARG A 92 16.84 11.74 19.74
C ARG A 92 16.52 10.35 19.22
N PRO A 93 16.27 10.18 17.92
CA PRO A 93 16.24 8.86 17.32
C PRO A 93 17.51 8.07 17.63
N PHE A 94 17.35 6.80 17.94
CA PHE A 94 18.45 5.90 18.29
C PHE A 94 18.27 4.56 17.58
N HIS A 95 19.39 3.89 17.26
CA HIS A 95 19.34 2.54 16.74
C HIS A 95 18.81 1.58 17.82
N ASP A 96 17.70 0.90 17.51
CA ASP A 96 17.14 -0.14 18.36
C ASP A 96 17.43 -1.52 17.79
N PRO A 97 18.31 -2.32 18.40
CA PRO A 97 18.62 -3.66 17.92
C PRO A 97 17.58 -4.71 18.32
N ASN A 98 16.53 -4.31 19.05
CA ASN A 98 15.50 -5.25 19.48
C ASN A 98 14.55 -5.54 18.32
N ALA A 99 14.41 -6.81 17.97
CA ALA A 99 13.47 -7.22 16.92
C ALA A 99 11.99 -7.06 17.33
N ARG A 100 11.70 -6.71 18.57
CA ARG A 100 10.35 -6.49 19.09
C ARG A 100 10.27 -5.10 19.71
N ASN A 101 9.41 -4.28 19.16
CA ASN A 101 9.13 -2.92 19.65
C ASN A 101 7.67 -2.81 20.09
N GLU A 102 7.44 -1.80 20.92
CA GLU A 102 6.10 -1.37 21.30
C GLU A 102 5.89 0.00 20.63
N GLY A 103 5.04 0.15 19.64
CA GLY A 103 4.75 1.43 19.01
C GLY A 103 4.08 2.46 19.95
N GLY A 104 3.42 3.43 19.37
CA GLY A 104 2.60 4.41 20.05
C GLY A 104 1.13 4.31 19.63
N PRO A 105 0.24 5.07 20.27
CA PRO A 105 -1.13 5.22 19.80
C PRO A 105 -1.12 5.90 18.43
N HIS A 106 -1.97 5.45 17.53
CA HIS A 106 -1.94 5.84 16.10
C HIS A 106 -3.32 6.11 15.51
N GLY A 107 -4.27 6.57 16.32
CA GLY A 107 -5.55 7.06 15.82
C GLY A 107 -5.47 8.48 15.25
N PRO A 108 -6.56 9.00 14.66
CA PRO A 108 -6.57 10.31 14.00
C PRO A 108 -6.19 11.47 14.91
N GLN A 109 -6.56 11.41 16.17
CA GLN A 109 -6.17 12.44 17.14
C GLN A 109 -4.69 12.37 17.48
N ASN A 110 -4.13 11.15 17.53
CA ASN A 110 -2.72 10.94 17.80
C ASN A 110 -1.87 11.45 16.64
N ALA A 111 -2.27 11.20 15.38
CA ALA A 111 -1.60 11.76 14.21
C ALA A 111 -1.51 13.30 14.29
N HIS A 112 -2.61 13.98 14.62
CA HIS A 112 -2.60 15.43 14.77
C HIS A 112 -1.71 15.90 15.92
N GLN A 113 -1.65 15.15 17.01
CA GLN A 113 -0.81 15.48 18.18
C GLN A 113 0.67 15.20 17.91
N ASP A 114 0.98 14.11 17.20
CA ASP A 114 2.35 13.78 16.77
C ASP A 114 2.92 14.83 15.82
N ILE A 115 2.09 15.28 14.87
CA ILE A 115 2.43 16.35 13.91
C ILE A 115 2.58 17.72 14.61
N ASP A 116 1.81 18.00 15.64
CA ASP A 116 1.77 19.26 16.43
C ASP A 116 1.91 20.52 15.57
N GLY A 117 1.01 20.66 14.60
CA GLY A 117 1.00 21.82 13.70
C GLY A 117 2.24 21.93 12.79
N GLY A 118 2.98 20.84 12.59
CA GLY A 118 4.18 20.73 11.77
C GLY A 118 5.48 20.72 12.55
N LYS A 119 5.46 20.68 13.88
CA LYS A 119 6.68 20.57 14.70
C LYS A 119 7.21 19.14 14.76
N MET A 120 6.37 18.13 14.49
CA MET A 120 6.73 16.72 14.53
C MET A 120 7.33 16.31 15.88
N ASP A 121 6.74 16.71 16.99
CA ASP A 121 7.33 16.57 18.32
C ASP A 121 6.40 15.96 19.39
N GLY A 122 5.18 15.49 19.01
CA GLY A 122 4.23 14.90 19.94
C GLY A 122 4.45 13.41 20.28
N PHE A 123 5.17 12.65 19.48
CA PHE A 123 5.29 11.18 19.54
C PHE A 123 5.63 10.63 20.93
N VAL A 124 6.63 11.21 21.59
CA VAL A 124 7.06 10.75 22.93
C VAL A 124 5.98 11.03 23.98
N GLU A 125 5.31 12.19 23.91
CA GLU A 125 4.23 12.54 24.82
C GLU A 125 3.05 11.58 24.67
N GLN A 126 2.65 11.25 23.42
CA GLN A 126 1.57 10.31 23.12
C GLN A 126 1.88 8.91 23.63
N ALA A 127 3.08 8.37 23.36
CA ALA A 127 3.51 7.07 23.85
C ALA A 127 3.53 7.00 25.38
N ILE A 128 3.95 8.07 26.07
CA ILE A 128 3.92 8.18 27.53
C ILE A 128 2.48 8.20 28.03
N ALA A 129 1.60 9.00 27.42
CA ALA A 129 0.21 9.13 27.83
C ALA A 129 -0.52 7.79 27.76
N ALA A 130 -0.37 7.04 26.66
CA ALA A 130 -0.94 5.71 26.49
C ALA A 130 -0.45 4.74 27.57
N LYS A 131 0.86 4.64 27.81
CA LYS A 131 1.41 3.78 28.87
C LYS A 131 0.98 4.17 30.28
N VAL A 132 0.81 5.46 30.53
CA VAL A 132 0.29 5.95 31.81
C VAL A 132 -1.17 5.56 31.99
N ALA A 133 -1.97 5.59 30.94
CA ALA A 133 -3.37 5.15 30.97
C ALA A 133 -3.48 3.65 31.30
N LEU A 134 -2.71 2.81 30.61
CA LEU A 134 -2.68 1.36 30.81
C LEU A 134 -2.19 0.92 32.20
N ALA A 135 -1.23 1.62 32.80
CA ALA A 135 -0.53 1.19 34.03
C ALA A 135 -1.17 1.70 35.34
N HIS A 136 -2.47 2.05 35.36
CA HIS A 136 -3.08 2.73 36.54
C HIS A 136 -2.27 3.97 37.00
N GLY A 137 -1.83 4.73 36.06
CA GLY A 137 -1.32 6.09 35.95
C GLY A 137 -0.34 6.59 37.04
N GLU A 138 -0.77 6.73 38.27
CA GLU A 138 -0.01 7.46 39.30
C GLU A 138 1.20 6.71 39.88
N ARG A 139 1.21 5.38 39.82
CA ARG A 139 2.37 4.59 40.23
C ARG A 139 3.54 4.74 39.28
N LEU A 140 3.23 4.70 37.97
CA LEU A 140 4.23 4.85 36.92
C LEU A 140 4.77 6.29 36.91
N LYS A 141 3.91 7.31 36.95
CA LYS A 141 4.32 8.71 37.06
C LYS A 141 5.24 8.98 38.26
N ARG A 142 4.94 8.41 39.46
CA ARG A 142 5.81 8.54 40.65
C ARG A 142 7.17 7.85 40.46
N ARG A 143 7.20 6.67 39.85
CA ARG A 143 8.43 5.94 39.57
C ARG A 143 9.32 6.71 38.60
N ILE A 144 8.77 7.26 37.54
CA ILE A 144 9.44 8.07 36.51
C ILE A 144 10.05 9.32 37.12
N ARG A 145 9.25 10.12 37.86
CA ARG A 145 9.74 11.31 38.56
C ARG A 145 10.83 10.99 39.59
N GLY A 146 10.75 9.82 40.24
CA GLY A 146 11.76 9.34 41.17
C GLY A 146 13.08 8.98 40.47
N CYS A 147 13.06 8.49 39.27
CA CYS A 147 14.24 8.21 38.43
C CYS A 147 14.87 9.51 37.91
N ALA A 148 14.07 10.44 37.40
CA ALA A 148 14.53 11.75 36.94
C ALA A 148 15.26 12.53 38.07
N LYS A 149 14.68 12.54 39.27
CA LYS A 149 15.30 13.22 40.42
C LYS A 149 16.63 12.61 40.86
N ARG A 150 16.87 11.33 40.61
CA ARG A 150 18.11 10.63 41.00
C ARG A 150 19.19 10.64 39.93
N GLY A 151 18.88 11.16 38.72
CA GLY A 151 19.82 11.08 37.60
C GLY A 151 20.23 9.65 37.22
N THR A 152 19.44 8.66 37.64
CA THR A 152 19.80 7.24 37.49
C THR A 152 19.32 6.75 36.13
N VAL A 153 20.28 6.35 35.30
CA VAL A 153 20.04 5.63 34.06
C VAL A 153 20.24 4.15 34.36
N GLY A 154 19.23 3.32 34.16
CA GLY A 154 19.34 1.88 34.34
C GLY A 154 18.04 1.16 34.06
N PRO A 155 18.04 -0.19 33.83
CA PRO A 155 16.88 -0.94 33.30
C PRO A 155 15.58 -0.81 34.10
N ARG A 156 15.64 -0.40 35.36
CA ARG A 156 14.44 -0.11 36.18
C ARG A 156 14.00 1.35 36.13
N CYS A 157 14.82 2.23 35.60
CA CYS A 157 14.54 3.64 35.34
C CYS A 157 14.45 3.97 33.87
N GLU A 158 14.94 3.12 32.99
CA GLU A 158 14.49 3.02 31.62
C GLU A 158 13.02 2.62 31.70
N LEU A 159 12.22 3.60 31.57
CA LEU A 159 10.80 3.49 31.46
C LEU A 159 10.52 2.41 30.46
N GLY A 160 9.94 1.30 30.84
CA GLY A 160 9.55 0.28 29.91
C GLY A 160 9.14 0.92 28.60
N LYS A 161 10.14 1.42 27.90
CA LYS A 161 10.17 1.97 26.56
C LYS A 161 9.09 2.97 26.13
N PRO A 162 8.77 4.09 26.86
CA PRO A 162 7.99 5.15 26.23
C PRO A 162 8.72 5.79 25.05
N VAL A 163 10.06 5.62 24.97
CA VAL A 163 10.90 6.13 23.90
C VAL A 163 11.06 5.16 22.72
N ASP A 164 10.45 3.99 22.75
CA ASP A 164 10.50 3.01 21.65
C ASP A 164 10.08 3.64 20.31
N VAL A 165 9.15 4.56 20.35
CA VAL A 165 8.71 5.31 19.16
C VAL A 165 9.82 6.13 18.50
N MET A 166 10.93 6.39 19.20
CA MET A 166 12.14 7.05 18.66
C MET A 166 13.22 6.04 18.21
N GLY A 167 12.95 4.73 18.32
CA GLY A 167 13.86 3.68 17.87
C GLY A 167 13.76 3.48 16.37
N TYR A 168 14.92 3.41 15.70
CA TYR A 168 14.99 3.04 14.28
C TYR A 168 15.76 1.75 14.08
N HIS A 169 15.45 1.06 13.00
CA HIS A 169 16.15 -0.09 12.47
C HIS A 169 16.90 0.30 11.19
N ASP A 170 17.98 -0.38 10.89
CA ASP A 170 18.74 -0.16 9.67
C ASP A 170 19.05 -1.48 8.93
N GLY A 171 19.95 -1.45 7.96
CA GLY A 171 20.30 -2.64 7.17
C GLY A 171 20.89 -3.79 7.99
N ARG A 172 21.22 -3.59 9.27
CA ARG A 172 21.67 -4.66 10.18
C ARG A 172 20.50 -5.48 10.70
N ASP A 173 19.34 -4.83 10.87
CA ASP A 173 18.12 -5.42 11.42
C ASP A 173 17.15 -5.82 10.28
N LEU A 174 17.18 -5.05 9.17
CA LEU A 174 16.30 -5.19 8.01
C LEU A 174 17.10 -5.49 6.72
N PRO A 175 17.99 -6.49 6.71
CA PRO A 175 18.93 -6.70 5.59
C PRO A 175 18.22 -6.94 4.25
N ASN A 176 17.08 -7.63 4.23
CA ASN A 176 16.36 -7.94 3.01
C ASN A 176 15.64 -6.71 2.45
N TYR A 177 14.95 -5.93 3.27
CA TYR A 177 14.31 -4.69 2.80
C TYR A 177 15.34 -3.68 2.28
N TRP A 178 16.47 -3.54 2.97
CA TRP A 178 17.57 -2.70 2.50
C TRP A 178 18.24 -3.24 1.23
N ALA A 179 18.28 -4.57 1.03
CA ALA A 179 18.75 -5.17 -0.21
C ALA A 179 17.79 -4.90 -1.37
N TYR A 180 16.47 -4.96 -1.12
CA TYR A 180 15.47 -4.58 -2.12
C TYR A 180 15.58 -3.10 -2.47
N ALA A 181 15.70 -2.20 -1.48
CA ALA A 181 15.89 -0.77 -1.74
C ALA A 181 17.15 -0.47 -2.58
N ARG A 182 18.26 -1.18 -2.33
CA ARG A 182 19.48 -1.03 -3.14
C ARG A 182 19.36 -1.56 -4.57
N SER A 183 18.47 -2.50 -4.80
CA SER A 183 18.37 -3.21 -6.09
C SER A 183 17.18 -2.77 -6.92
N TYR A 184 16.18 -2.14 -6.30
CA TYR A 184 14.93 -1.70 -6.89
C TYR A 184 14.60 -0.27 -6.43
N VAL A 185 13.35 0.06 -6.21
CA VAL A 185 12.92 1.41 -5.84
C VAL A 185 12.53 1.47 -4.37
N LEU A 186 13.01 2.52 -3.69
CA LEU A 186 12.55 2.97 -2.37
C LEU A 186 11.76 4.27 -2.55
N GLN A 187 10.54 4.34 -2.07
CA GLN A 187 9.71 5.54 -2.09
C GLN A 187 9.83 6.24 -0.73
N ASP A 188 10.55 7.35 -0.65
CA ASP A 188 10.82 8.01 0.63
C ASP A 188 9.82 9.11 1.01
N HIS A 189 8.88 9.40 0.12
CA HIS A 189 7.74 10.27 0.36
C HIS A 189 6.42 9.54 0.11
N MET A 190 6.34 8.25 0.51
CA MET A 190 5.10 7.52 0.62
C MET A 190 4.42 7.89 1.92
N PHE A 191 3.24 8.48 1.82
CA PHE A 191 2.42 8.86 2.96
C PHE A 191 1.26 7.89 3.12
N GLU A 192 0.91 7.53 4.34
CA GLU A 192 -0.37 6.87 4.57
C GLU A 192 -1.52 7.73 4.01
N PRO A 193 -2.62 7.10 3.56
CA PRO A 193 -3.62 7.81 2.76
C PRO A 193 -4.50 8.77 3.56
N ASN A 194 -4.38 8.80 4.87
CA ASN A 194 -5.22 9.60 5.76
C ASN A 194 -4.58 9.73 7.15
N TYR A 195 -5.12 10.62 8.01
CA TYR A 195 -4.77 10.67 9.42
C TYR A 195 -5.53 9.56 10.18
N GLY A 196 -5.18 8.30 9.97
CA GLY A 196 -5.95 7.21 10.52
C GLY A 196 -5.11 6.11 11.16
N TRP A 197 -5.74 4.99 11.29
CA TRP A 197 -5.22 3.74 11.79
C TRP A 197 -5.48 2.65 10.75
N SER A 198 -5.20 1.40 11.05
CA SER A 198 -5.20 0.33 10.05
C SER A 198 -6.51 0.19 9.27
N LEU A 199 -7.70 0.23 9.89
CA LEU A 199 -8.94 0.04 9.12
C LEU A 199 -9.16 1.14 8.07
N PRO A 200 -9.08 2.46 8.38
CA PRO A 200 -9.13 3.48 7.36
C PRO A 200 -8.08 3.29 6.25
N ALA A 201 -6.84 2.93 6.60
CA ALA A 201 -5.79 2.71 5.62
C ALA A 201 -6.12 1.54 4.67
N HIS A 202 -6.61 0.40 5.19
CA HIS A 202 -7.05 -0.73 4.37
C HIS A 202 -8.27 -0.40 3.50
N LEU A 203 -9.20 0.44 3.98
CA LEU A 203 -10.31 0.94 3.18
C LEU A 203 -9.82 1.83 2.02
N PHE A 204 -8.88 2.75 2.31
CA PHE A 204 -8.28 3.58 1.27
C PHE A 204 -7.51 2.76 0.24
N GLN A 205 -6.81 1.70 0.64
CA GLN A 205 -6.07 0.82 -0.26
C GLN A 205 -6.95 0.22 -1.36
N VAL A 206 -8.21 -0.07 -1.05
CA VAL A 206 -9.12 -0.74 -2.00
C VAL A 206 -10.19 0.20 -2.58
N SER A 207 -10.38 1.39 -2.00
CA SER A 207 -11.50 2.26 -2.42
C SER A 207 -11.19 3.76 -2.45
N GLY A 208 -9.98 4.20 -2.08
CA GLY A 208 -9.63 5.62 -2.02
C GLY A 208 -10.45 6.42 -0.98
N TRP A 209 -11.16 5.74 -0.08
CA TRP A 209 -12.01 6.40 0.90
C TRP A 209 -12.30 5.52 2.13
N SER A 210 -12.46 6.18 3.30
CA SER A 210 -13.01 5.60 4.53
C SER A 210 -14.21 6.41 4.97
N ALA A 211 -15.36 5.75 5.21
CA ALA A 211 -16.61 6.41 5.48
C ALA A 211 -17.56 5.58 6.34
N LYS A 212 -18.55 6.29 6.90
CA LYS A 212 -19.72 5.73 7.56
C LYS A 212 -20.97 6.18 6.83
N CYS A 213 -21.81 5.23 6.43
CA CYS A 213 -23.06 5.50 5.73
C CYS A 213 -24.25 5.37 6.67
N HIS A 214 -25.27 6.22 6.51
CA HIS A 214 -26.49 6.13 7.30
C HIS A 214 -27.74 6.39 6.45
N PRO A 215 -28.52 5.35 6.11
CA PRO A 215 -28.36 3.93 6.44
C PRO A 215 -27.09 3.29 5.79
N PRO A 216 -26.59 2.16 6.31
CA PRO A 216 -25.34 1.53 5.83
C PRO A 216 -25.34 1.15 4.33
N THR A 217 -26.51 1.04 3.70
CA THR A 217 -26.70 0.64 2.30
C THR A 217 -26.91 1.81 1.34
N ASP A 218 -26.82 3.07 1.80
CA ASP A 218 -27.04 4.24 0.95
C ASP A 218 -25.72 4.97 0.67
N PRO A 219 -25.10 4.80 -0.52
CA PRO A 219 -23.82 5.41 -0.86
C PRO A 219 -23.87 6.94 -0.93
N LEU A 220 -25.05 7.54 -1.13
CA LEU A 220 -25.21 8.99 -1.19
C LEU A 220 -25.28 9.63 0.22
N ARG A 221 -25.36 8.81 1.27
CA ARG A 221 -25.43 9.26 2.66
C ARG A 221 -24.23 8.83 3.49
N CYS A 222 -23.11 8.59 2.84
CA CYS A 222 -21.84 8.34 3.50
C CYS A 222 -21.13 9.66 3.86
N ARG A 223 -20.36 9.62 4.93
CA ARG A 223 -19.48 10.72 5.34
C ARG A 223 -18.13 10.15 5.72
N SER A 224 -17.05 10.86 5.37
CA SER A 224 -15.70 10.46 5.79
C SER A 224 -15.64 10.23 7.28
N ASP A 225 -15.15 9.09 7.69
CA ASP A 225 -14.91 8.71 9.07
C ASP A 225 -13.55 7.98 9.16
N LEU A 226 -12.65 8.54 9.94
CA LEU A 226 -11.32 7.98 10.18
C LEU A 226 -11.16 7.47 11.61
N ALA A 227 -12.03 7.93 12.51
CA ALA A 227 -11.95 7.59 13.92
C ALA A 227 -12.70 6.30 14.25
N ASP A 228 -13.87 6.14 13.66
CA ASP A 228 -14.79 5.04 13.99
C ASP A 228 -15.57 4.59 12.73
N PRO A 229 -14.86 4.23 11.62
CA PRO A 229 -15.54 3.58 10.52
C PRO A 229 -16.15 2.26 11.00
N PRO A 230 -17.29 1.82 10.43
CA PRO A 230 -17.94 0.61 10.92
C PRO A 230 -17.07 -0.63 10.67
N GLU A 231 -16.83 -1.42 11.70
CA GLU A 231 -16.05 -2.67 11.62
C GLU A 231 -16.93 -3.91 11.51
N GLY A 232 -16.45 -4.88 10.72
CA GLY A 232 -17.12 -6.15 10.47
C GLY A 232 -17.51 -6.93 11.74
N PRO A 233 -16.65 -7.19 12.74
CA PRO A 233 -17.02 -7.97 13.92
C PRO A 233 -18.04 -7.29 14.84
N ALA A 234 -17.98 -5.97 15.00
CA ALA A 234 -18.98 -5.20 15.74
C ALA A 234 -20.27 -5.09 14.94
N ALA A 235 -20.17 -4.90 13.63
CA ALA A 235 -21.27 -4.94 12.69
C ALA A 235 -21.89 -6.34 12.60
N ILE A 236 -21.11 -7.44 12.75
CA ILE A 236 -21.64 -8.80 12.83
C ILE A 236 -22.51 -8.99 14.09
N ARG A 237 -22.18 -8.37 15.22
CA ARG A 237 -23.06 -8.35 16.40
C ARG A 237 -24.33 -7.51 16.17
N SER A 238 -24.28 -6.50 15.34
CA SER A 238 -25.43 -5.75 14.83
C SER A 238 -26.09 -6.46 13.64
N ALA A 239 -25.31 -7.16 12.84
CA ALA A 239 -25.72 -7.91 11.67
C ALA A 239 -26.12 -9.36 12.01
N SER A 240 -26.99 -9.55 12.97
CA SER A 240 -27.88 -10.72 12.93
C SER A 240 -28.68 -10.78 11.61
N THR A 241 -28.46 -9.87 10.70
CA THR A 241 -29.05 -9.74 9.35
C THR A 241 -28.04 -9.85 8.19
N GLY A 242 -26.71 -9.97 8.44
CA GLY A 242 -25.73 -10.39 7.43
C GLY A 242 -25.54 -9.52 6.17
N GLY A 243 -25.89 -8.23 6.21
CA GLY A 243 -25.75 -7.31 5.07
C GLY A 243 -24.39 -6.65 4.97
N PRO A 244 -24.06 -6.05 3.79
CA PRO A 244 -22.87 -5.21 3.63
C PRO A 244 -22.97 -3.94 4.47
N ILE A 245 -21.83 -3.36 4.86
CA ILE A 245 -21.76 -2.12 5.63
C ILE A 245 -21.05 -0.98 4.89
N TYR A 246 -20.33 -1.31 3.80
CA TYR A 246 -19.66 -0.34 2.94
C TYR A 246 -20.41 -0.22 1.62
N ALA A 247 -21.18 0.87 1.47
CA ALA A 247 -22.05 1.07 0.31
C ALA A 247 -21.37 1.78 -0.86
N TRP A 248 -20.26 2.49 -0.62
CA TRP A 248 -19.56 3.24 -1.66
C TRP A 248 -18.74 2.30 -2.57
N THR A 249 -18.33 2.83 -3.71
CA THR A 249 -17.62 2.06 -4.73
C THR A 249 -16.17 1.80 -4.33
N ASP A 250 -15.73 0.54 -4.52
CA ASP A 250 -14.35 0.10 -4.38
C ASP A 250 -13.76 -0.29 -5.75
N LEU A 251 -12.44 -0.46 -5.81
CA LEU A 251 -11.73 -0.76 -7.05
C LEU A 251 -12.15 -2.11 -7.65
N THR A 252 -12.56 -3.08 -6.82
CA THR A 252 -12.96 -4.41 -7.32
C THR A 252 -14.18 -4.35 -8.22
N TYR A 253 -15.06 -3.36 -8.01
CA TYR A 253 -16.20 -3.10 -8.90
C TYR A 253 -15.74 -2.67 -10.30
N LEU A 254 -14.76 -1.77 -10.41
CA LEU A 254 -14.23 -1.37 -11.72
C LEU A 254 -13.50 -2.53 -12.40
N LEU A 255 -12.70 -3.30 -11.66
CA LEU A 255 -12.01 -4.49 -12.15
C LEU A 255 -13.02 -5.53 -12.68
N HIS A 256 -14.09 -5.79 -11.94
CA HIS A 256 -15.14 -6.74 -12.34
C HIS A 256 -15.83 -6.30 -13.64
N ARG A 257 -16.21 -5.02 -13.75
CA ARG A 257 -16.84 -4.48 -14.95
C ARG A 257 -15.98 -4.57 -16.20
N GLN A 258 -14.67 -4.46 -16.05
CA GLN A 258 -13.69 -4.54 -17.14
C GLN A 258 -13.14 -5.96 -17.34
N HIS A 259 -13.69 -6.97 -16.63
CA HIS A 259 -13.23 -8.36 -16.66
C HIS A 259 -11.75 -8.53 -16.30
N VAL A 260 -11.20 -7.63 -15.47
CA VAL A 260 -9.84 -7.71 -14.95
C VAL A 260 -9.83 -8.63 -13.72
N SER A 261 -8.99 -9.64 -13.75
CA SER A 261 -8.91 -10.62 -12.65
C SER A 261 -8.26 -10.01 -11.42
N TRP A 262 -8.81 -10.31 -10.24
CA TRP A 262 -8.25 -9.87 -8.97
C TRP A 262 -8.41 -10.92 -7.87
N ALA A 263 -7.56 -10.84 -6.86
CA ALA A 263 -7.73 -11.59 -5.63
C ALA A 263 -7.19 -10.82 -4.42
N TYR A 264 -7.81 -11.04 -3.27
CA TYR A 264 -7.37 -10.55 -1.98
C TYR A 264 -6.96 -11.75 -1.12
N TYR A 265 -5.68 -11.82 -0.76
CA TYR A 265 -5.11 -12.98 -0.09
C TYR A 265 -4.85 -12.68 1.39
N VAL A 266 -5.42 -13.50 2.23
CA VAL A 266 -5.40 -13.34 3.68
C VAL A 266 -4.64 -14.50 4.31
N VAL A 267 -3.74 -14.21 5.25
CA VAL A 267 -3.18 -15.25 6.13
C VAL A 267 -4.21 -15.56 7.22
N PRO A 268 -4.78 -16.78 7.27
CA PRO A 268 -5.69 -17.11 8.36
C PRO A 268 -4.95 -17.12 9.70
N GLY A 269 -5.49 -16.41 10.69
CA GLY A 269 -4.82 -16.27 11.97
C GLY A 269 -5.53 -15.30 12.90
N ARG A 270 -4.77 -14.39 13.47
CA ARG A 270 -5.25 -13.31 14.31
C ARG A 270 -4.80 -11.97 13.77
N GLN A 271 -5.61 -10.95 13.96
CA GLN A 271 -5.23 -9.56 13.82
C GLN A 271 -5.28 -8.87 15.18
N PRO A 272 -4.32 -8.02 15.53
CA PRO A 272 -4.30 -7.39 16.85
C PRO A 272 -5.14 -6.14 16.91
N ASP A 273 -5.51 -5.62 15.77
CA ASP A 273 -6.10 -4.33 15.67
C ASP A 273 -7.48 -4.24 16.27
N CYS A 274 -7.84 -3.11 16.79
CA CYS A 274 -9.06 -2.85 17.51
C CYS A 274 -9.65 -1.49 17.12
N ASP A 275 -10.93 -1.37 17.40
CA ASP A 275 -11.73 -0.15 17.21
C ASP A 275 -11.34 1.00 18.16
N ASP A 276 -10.32 0.82 18.99
CA ASP A 276 -9.78 1.85 19.89
C ASP A 276 -8.31 2.13 19.56
N ALA A 277 -8.07 2.87 18.49
CA ALA A 277 -6.75 3.33 18.06
C ALA A 277 -6.01 4.20 19.11
N GLY A 278 -6.68 4.57 20.19
CA GLY A 278 -6.07 5.27 21.32
C GLY A 278 -5.46 4.36 22.37
N THR A 279 -5.70 3.05 22.32
CA THR A 279 -5.19 2.07 23.29
C THR A 279 -4.22 1.09 22.66
N LEU A 280 -3.22 0.69 23.43
CA LEU A 280 -2.28 -0.37 23.07
C LEU A 280 -2.75 -1.77 23.54
N ASP A 281 -3.99 -1.89 24.01
CA ASP A 281 -4.54 -3.11 24.61
C ASP A 281 -5.69 -3.64 23.74
N CYS A 282 -5.33 -4.23 22.62
CA CYS A 282 -6.26 -4.81 21.67
C CYS A 282 -6.48 -6.30 21.92
N HIS A 283 -7.73 -6.73 21.90
CA HIS A 283 -8.05 -8.15 21.89
C HIS A 283 -7.99 -8.69 20.45
N PRO A 284 -7.07 -9.63 20.14
CA PRO A 284 -6.90 -10.12 18.78
C PRO A 284 -8.19 -10.70 18.20
N GLY A 285 -8.66 -10.13 17.10
CA GLY A 285 -9.75 -10.67 16.30
C GLY A 285 -9.33 -11.88 15.48
N VAL A 286 -10.31 -12.63 14.95
CA VAL A 286 -10.05 -13.74 14.02
C VAL A 286 -9.94 -13.18 12.61
N LEU A 287 -8.84 -13.49 11.94
CA LEU A 287 -8.60 -13.15 10.54
C LEU A 287 -8.81 -14.38 9.65
N GLY A 288 -9.54 -14.20 8.57
CA GLY A 288 -9.75 -15.25 7.56
C GLY A 288 -10.45 -14.73 6.31
N PRO A 289 -10.38 -15.45 5.19
CA PRO A 289 -10.91 -14.95 3.91
C PRO A 289 -12.38 -14.60 3.90
N ARG A 290 -13.20 -15.25 4.74
CA ARG A 290 -14.64 -14.99 4.84
C ARG A 290 -15.04 -14.19 6.06
N THR A 291 -14.08 -13.72 6.83
CA THR A 291 -14.31 -12.96 8.04
C THR A 291 -14.01 -11.50 7.74
N PRO A 292 -15.01 -10.62 7.69
CA PRO A 292 -14.75 -9.19 7.62
C PRO A 292 -13.95 -8.76 8.85
N SER A 293 -12.98 -7.92 8.66
CA SER A 293 -12.13 -7.46 9.75
C SER A 293 -11.33 -6.23 9.32
N THR A 294 -10.59 -5.62 10.23
CA THR A 294 -9.72 -4.47 9.99
C THR A 294 -8.81 -4.70 8.77
N TRP A 295 -8.14 -5.85 8.71
CA TRP A 295 -7.24 -6.18 7.60
C TRP A 295 -7.92 -6.88 6.42
N ASN A 296 -9.20 -7.16 6.48
CA ASN A 296 -9.99 -7.76 5.40
C ASN A 296 -11.35 -7.08 5.26
N PRO A 297 -11.41 -5.84 4.78
CA PRO A 297 -12.66 -5.09 4.69
C PRO A 297 -13.56 -5.52 3.51
N LEU A 298 -13.00 -6.15 2.47
CA LEU A 298 -13.71 -6.46 1.23
C LEU A 298 -14.98 -7.30 1.39
N PRO A 299 -15.08 -8.28 2.33
CA PRO A 299 -16.34 -9.01 2.50
C PRO A 299 -17.54 -8.13 2.90
N ASP A 300 -17.31 -6.92 3.39
CA ASP A 300 -18.35 -5.99 3.82
C ASP A 300 -18.68 -4.91 2.77
N PHE A 301 -18.01 -4.90 1.61
CA PHE A 301 -18.43 -4.06 0.49
C PHE A 301 -19.66 -4.62 -0.23
N GLU A 302 -20.63 -3.74 -0.48
CA GLU A 302 -21.85 -4.09 -1.22
C GLU A 302 -21.51 -4.58 -2.65
N THR A 303 -20.58 -3.92 -3.31
CA THR A 303 -20.08 -4.25 -4.65
C THR A 303 -19.54 -5.67 -4.73
N VAL A 304 -18.64 -6.06 -3.82
CA VAL A 304 -18.06 -7.41 -3.77
C VAL A 304 -19.14 -8.49 -3.61
N ARG A 305 -20.18 -8.21 -2.81
CA ARG A 305 -21.28 -9.17 -2.57
C ARG A 305 -22.24 -9.23 -3.74
N THR A 306 -22.67 -8.10 -4.25
CA THR A 306 -23.67 -8.05 -5.34
C THR A 306 -23.10 -8.58 -6.65
N ASP A 307 -21.82 -8.39 -6.90
CA ASP A 307 -21.12 -8.87 -8.08
C ASP A 307 -20.68 -10.35 -7.93
N GLY A 308 -20.97 -11.00 -6.81
CA GLY A 308 -20.62 -12.39 -6.57
C GLY A 308 -19.12 -12.66 -6.39
N GLN A 309 -18.33 -11.63 -6.00
CA GLN A 309 -16.88 -11.65 -6.01
C GLN A 309 -16.25 -12.16 -4.71
N LEU A 310 -17.03 -12.56 -3.70
CA LEU A 310 -16.51 -13.08 -2.42
C LEU A 310 -15.52 -14.26 -2.60
N GLY A 311 -15.63 -15.01 -3.72
CA GLY A 311 -14.71 -16.10 -4.06
C GLY A 311 -13.27 -15.64 -4.38
N ASN A 312 -13.06 -14.37 -4.66
CA ASN A 312 -11.75 -13.80 -4.94
C ASN A 312 -10.98 -13.50 -3.64
N ILE A 313 -11.64 -13.53 -2.49
CA ILE A 313 -10.98 -13.41 -1.19
C ILE A 313 -10.54 -14.82 -0.76
N GLN A 314 -9.23 -15.06 -0.71
CA GLN A 314 -8.65 -16.39 -0.64
C GLN A 314 -7.55 -16.49 0.43
N PRO A 315 -7.22 -17.70 0.93
CA PRO A 315 -6.07 -17.87 1.80
C PRO A 315 -4.77 -17.65 1.03
N VAL A 316 -3.74 -17.09 1.69
CA VAL A 316 -2.43 -16.77 1.10
C VAL A 316 -1.74 -17.97 0.44
N THR A 317 -2.06 -19.20 0.86
CA THR A 317 -1.54 -20.42 0.22
C THR A 317 -1.95 -20.54 -1.26
N ARG A 318 -3.05 -19.88 -1.67
CA ARG A 318 -3.48 -19.78 -3.06
C ARG A 318 -2.59 -18.79 -3.83
N PHE A 319 -2.19 -17.66 -3.22
CA PHE A 319 -1.23 -16.74 -3.81
C PHE A 319 0.10 -17.45 -4.13
N VAL A 320 0.69 -18.12 -3.13
CA VAL A 320 1.96 -18.84 -3.31
C VAL A 320 1.85 -19.89 -4.42
N ARG A 321 0.71 -20.57 -4.53
CA ARG A 321 0.46 -21.53 -5.61
C ARG A 321 0.36 -20.84 -6.96
N ALA A 322 -0.42 -19.77 -7.06
CA ALA A 322 -0.60 -19.00 -8.29
C ALA A 322 0.74 -18.44 -8.79
N ALA A 323 1.53 -17.82 -7.91
CA ALA A 323 2.85 -17.32 -8.22
C ALA A 323 3.78 -18.41 -8.81
N LYS A 324 3.78 -19.62 -8.22
CA LYS A 324 4.61 -20.73 -8.69
C LYS A 324 4.13 -21.34 -10.01
N GLN A 325 2.84 -21.25 -10.31
CA GLN A 325 2.21 -21.87 -11.48
C GLN A 325 2.06 -20.92 -12.68
N GLY A 326 2.37 -19.63 -12.55
CA GLY A 326 2.14 -18.66 -13.60
C GLY A 326 0.64 -18.40 -13.81
N SER A 327 -0.07 -18.17 -12.73
CA SER A 327 -1.51 -17.91 -12.74
C SER A 327 -1.91 -16.82 -11.74
N LEU A 328 -1.04 -15.85 -11.53
CA LEU A 328 -1.37 -14.66 -10.75
C LEU A 328 -2.52 -13.90 -11.43
N PRO A 329 -3.50 -13.38 -10.68
CA PRO A 329 -4.46 -12.44 -11.24
C PRO A 329 -3.77 -11.12 -11.63
N ALA A 330 -4.44 -10.28 -12.40
CA ALA A 330 -3.93 -8.97 -12.77
C ALA A 330 -3.66 -8.11 -11.52
N VAL A 331 -4.54 -8.17 -10.52
CA VAL A 331 -4.37 -7.43 -9.27
C VAL A 331 -4.46 -8.39 -8.08
N SER A 332 -3.47 -8.33 -7.21
CA SER A 332 -3.38 -9.13 -5.99
C SER A 332 -3.10 -8.24 -4.79
N TRP A 333 -3.92 -8.32 -3.76
CA TRP A 333 -3.61 -7.78 -2.43
C TRP A 333 -3.25 -8.93 -1.51
N VAL A 334 -2.25 -8.75 -0.66
CA VAL A 334 -1.77 -9.79 0.26
C VAL A 334 -1.58 -9.18 1.64
N VAL A 335 -2.30 -9.70 2.62
CA VAL A 335 -2.23 -9.24 4.01
C VAL A 335 -1.76 -10.36 4.94
N PRO A 336 -0.92 -10.04 5.94
CA PRO A 336 -0.39 -11.01 6.91
C PRO A 336 -1.44 -11.39 7.95
N ASP A 337 -1.05 -12.29 8.86
CA ASP A 337 -1.62 -12.38 10.21
C ASP A 337 -0.73 -11.60 11.20
N PHE A 338 -1.14 -11.54 12.47
CA PHE A 338 -0.42 -10.84 13.52
C PHE A 338 1.06 -11.22 13.60
N GLN A 339 1.38 -12.50 13.53
CA GLN A 339 2.76 -12.95 13.68
C GLN A 339 3.68 -12.44 12.58
N HIS A 340 3.16 -12.30 11.36
CA HIS A 340 3.94 -11.95 10.17
C HIS A 340 3.79 -10.48 9.75
N SER A 341 3.06 -9.67 10.53
CA SER A 341 2.66 -8.32 10.14
C SER A 341 3.69 -7.23 10.44
N GLU A 342 4.66 -7.49 11.32
CA GLU A 342 5.55 -6.48 11.90
C GLU A 342 4.85 -5.46 12.82
N HIS A 343 3.55 -5.64 13.06
CA HIS A 343 2.81 -4.85 14.04
C HIS A 343 3.57 -4.77 15.38
N PRO A 344 3.58 -3.62 16.07
CA PRO A 344 4.19 -3.48 17.38
C PRO A 344 3.83 -4.65 18.31
N GLY A 345 4.87 -5.23 18.95
CA GLY A 345 4.71 -6.44 19.76
C GLY A 345 5.00 -7.75 19.04
N THR A 346 5.20 -7.77 17.72
CA THR A 346 5.68 -8.94 16.96
C THR A 346 7.17 -8.86 16.66
N LEU A 347 7.72 -9.89 16.02
CA LEU A 347 9.12 -9.91 15.60
C LEU A 347 9.28 -9.39 14.17
N LEU A 348 10.09 -8.38 13.98
CA LEU A 348 10.44 -7.86 12.64
C LEU A 348 11.02 -8.95 11.73
N SER A 349 11.80 -9.88 12.32
CA SER A 349 12.38 -10.99 11.57
C SER A 349 11.33 -11.91 10.95
N ASP A 350 10.21 -12.15 11.64
CA ASP A 350 9.15 -13.03 11.15
C ASP A 350 8.41 -12.38 9.96
N GLY A 351 8.09 -11.09 10.06
CA GLY A 351 7.46 -10.33 8.96
C GLY A 351 8.38 -10.23 7.76
N GLN A 352 9.63 -9.82 7.97
CA GLN A 352 10.63 -9.72 6.88
C GLN A 352 10.85 -11.09 6.19
N ALA A 353 10.92 -12.18 6.94
CA ALA A 353 11.06 -13.52 6.38
C ALA A 353 9.83 -13.92 5.55
N TRP A 354 8.64 -13.62 6.05
CA TRP A 354 7.39 -13.88 5.35
C TRP A 354 7.30 -13.10 4.04
N VAL A 355 7.51 -11.79 4.06
CA VAL A 355 7.52 -10.95 2.85
C VAL A 355 8.56 -11.45 1.85
N THR A 356 9.78 -11.75 2.30
CA THR A 356 10.84 -12.28 1.44
C THR A 356 10.39 -13.60 0.77
N SER A 357 9.67 -14.46 1.49
CA SER A 357 9.17 -15.71 0.93
C SER A 357 8.15 -15.50 -0.20
N LEU A 358 7.28 -14.48 -0.06
CA LEU A 358 6.30 -14.12 -1.09
C LEU A 358 6.99 -13.53 -2.33
N VAL A 359 7.90 -12.59 -2.13
CA VAL A 359 8.69 -11.98 -3.22
C VAL A 359 9.47 -13.05 -3.97
N ASN A 360 10.14 -13.97 -3.26
CA ASN A 360 10.85 -15.08 -3.89
C ASN A 360 9.91 -16.01 -4.67
N ALA A 361 8.70 -16.28 -4.17
CA ALA A 361 7.73 -17.11 -4.87
C ALA A 361 7.34 -16.51 -6.23
N VAL A 362 7.12 -15.19 -6.28
CA VAL A 362 6.83 -14.46 -7.51
C VAL A 362 8.06 -14.44 -8.43
N MET A 363 9.23 -14.09 -7.90
CA MET A 363 10.47 -14.03 -8.69
C MET A 363 10.86 -15.36 -9.31
N GLN A 364 10.55 -16.48 -8.65
CA GLN A 364 10.81 -17.82 -9.17
C GLN A 364 9.76 -18.31 -10.15
N GLY A 365 8.58 -17.70 -10.13
CA GLY A 365 7.44 -18.07 -10.97
C GLY A 365 7.55 -17.57 -12.41
N PRO A 366 6.69 -18.11 -13.29
CA PRO A 366 6.64 -17.71 -14.70
C PRO A 366 6.24 -16.25 -14.92
N ASP A 367 5.39 -15.69 -14.05
CA ASP A 367 4.80 -14.35 -14.20
C ASP A 367 5.78 -13.22 -13.81
N TRP A 368 6.96 -13.55 -13.26
CA TRP A 368 7.92 -12.53 -12.81
C TRP A 368 8.21 -11.48 -13.89
N GLY A 369 8.38 -11.93 -15.16
CA GLY A 369 8.72 -11.06 -16.28
C GLY A 369 7.75 -9.92 -16.55
N SER A 370 6.55 -9.97 -15.97
CA SER A 370 5.47 -8.97 -16.15
C SER A 370 4.82 -8.58 -14.82
N THR A 371 5.51 -8.73 -13.69
CA THR A 371 4.96 -8.43 -12.35
C THR A 371 5.61 -7.19 -11.74
N ALA A 372 4.80 -6.34 -11.13
CA ALA A 372 5.22 -5.32 -10.18
C ALA A 372 4.73 -5.70 -8.78
N ILE A 373 5.66 -5.79 -7.84
CA ILE A 373 5.36 -6.01 -6.42
C ILE A 373 5.56 -4.67 -5.70
N VAL A 374 4.56 -4.25 -4.95
CA VAL A 374 4.64 -3.13 -4.02
C VAL A 374 4.57 -3.69 -2.61
N ILE A 375 5.50 -3.29 -1.77
CA ILE A 375 5.46 -3.56 -0.33
C ILE A 375 5.28 -2.23 0.35
N SER A 376 4.26 -2.09 1.20
CA SER A 376 4.01 -0.88 1.98
C SER A 376 3.48 -1.24 3.37
N TRP A 377 3.49 -0.27 4.26
CA TRP A 377 2.90 -0.37 5.60
C TRP A 377 1.66 0.50 5.64
N ASP A 378 0.67 0.09 6.42
CA ASP A 378 -0.65 0.71 6.47
C ASP A 378 -0.64 2.09 7.13
N ASP A 379 -0.03 2.18 8.32
CA ASP A 379 0.13 3.42 9.08
C ASP A 379 1.48 3.49 9.81
N TRP A 380 1.74 4.61 10.50
CA TRP A 380 3.02 4.89 11.18
C TRP A 380 3.22 4.17 12.52
N GLY A 381 2.18 3.58 13.11
CA GLY A 381 2.25 2.84 14.39
C GLY A 381 2.69 3.68 15.58
N GLY A 382 2.52 4.99 15.55
CA GLY A 382 3.02 5.91 16.56
C GLY A 382 4.54 6.11 16.54
N PHE A 383 5.28 5.52 15.58
CA PHE A 383 6.71 5.72 15.41
C PHE A 383 7.02 7.08 14.81
N TYR A 384 8.13 7.66 15.26
CA TYR A 384 8.57 8.98 14.83
C TYR A 384 8.84 9.03 13.33
N ASP A 385 8.37 10.09 12.71
CA ASP A 385 8.77 10.56 11.39
C ASP A 385 9.02 12.06 11.43
N HIS A 386 10.03 12.55 10.70
CA HIS A 386 10.41 13.96 10.78
C HIS A 386 9.74 14.84 9.71
N VAL A 387 9.11 14.23 8.70
CA VAL A 387 8.52 14.95 7.57
C VAL A 387 7.07 15.29 7.81
N VAL A 388 6.74 16.58 7.65
CA VAL A 388 5.35 17.05 7.79
C VAL A 388 4.52 16.55 6.59
N PRO A 389 3.41 15.82 6.82
CA PRO A 389 2.59 15.34 5.73
C PRO A 389 1.89 16.48 4.96
N PRO A 390 1.71 16.33 3.63
CA PRO A 390 1.04 17.32 2.81
C PRO A 390 -0.48 17.33 3.05
N ARG A 391 -1.10 18.49 2.88
CA ARG A 391 -2.55 18.61 2.92
C ARG A 391 -3.12 18.41 1.51
N VAL A 392 -3.99 17.42 1.35
CA VAL A 392 -4.62 17.09 0.05
C VAL A 392 -6.14 17.32 0.08
N ASP A 393 -6.82 16.92 1.14
CA ASP A 393 -8.23 17.15 1.38
C ASP A 393 -8.52 17.15 2.90
N ARG A 394 -9.78 16.97 3.29
CA ARG A 394 -10.18 16.91 4.70
C ARG A 394 -9.66 15.68 5.46
N ASN A 395 -9.38 14.57 4.75
CA ASN A 395 -8.84 13.34 5.33
C ASN A 395 -7.31 13.41 5.48
N GLY A 396 -6.66 14.36 4.79
CA GLY A 396 -5.22 14.57 4.73
C GLY A 396 -4.45 13.44 4.04
N TYR A 397 -3.14 13.55 4.03
CA TYR A 397 -2.24 12.41 4.08
C TYR A 397 -1.72 12.34 5.52
N GLY A 398 -1.56 11.13 6.03
CA GLY A 398 -0.95 10.92 7.34
C GLY A 398 0.58 10.91 7.26
N LEU A 399 1.24 10.31 8.25
CA LEU A 399 2.68 10.28 8.32
C LEU A 399 3.26 9.36 7.22
N ARG A 400 4.56 9.49 6.96
CA ARG A 400 5.21 8.62 5.97
C ARG A 400 5.29 7.18 6.49
N VAL A 401 5.06 6.26 5.57
CA VAL A 401 5.25 4.82 5.74
C VAL A 401 6.32 4.31 4.77
N PRO A 402 7.04 3.22 5.08
CA PRO A 402 7.99 2.66 4.13
C PRO A 402 7.26 2.14 2.88
N ALA A 403 7.90 2.25 1.71
CA ALA A 403 7.40 1.60 0.52
C ALA A 403 8.51 1.21 -0.45
N LEU A 404 8.36 0.04 -1.07
CA LEU A 404 9.30 -0.54 -2.01
C LEU A 404 8.57 -1.00 -3.27
N VAL A 405 9.12 -0.71 -4.44
CA VAL A 405 8.63 -1.25 -5.72
C VAL A 405 9.66 -2.21 -6.28
N ILE A 406 9.25 -3.46 -6.48
CA ILE A 406 10.09 -4.58 -6.92
C ILE A 406 9.51 -5.15 -8.21
N SER A 407 10.24 -5.01 -9.30
CA SER A 407 9.82 -5.46 -10.64
C SER A 407 11.06 -5.72 -11.51
N PRO A 408 10.98 -6.55 -12.54
CA PRO A 408 12.04 -6.57 -13.55
C PRO A 408 12.23 -5.19 -14.21
N TYR A 409 11.21 -4.36 -14.22
CA TYR A 409 11.27 -3.01 -14.81
C TYR A 409 11.53 -1.90 -13.77
N ALA A 410 11.60 -2.20 -12.49
CA ALA A 410 11.88 -1.18 -11.48
C ALA A 410 13.29 -0.59 -11.65
N LYS A 411 13.46 0.72 -11.52
CA LYS A 411 14.77 1.40 -11.59
C LYS A 411 15.70 0.88 -10.48
N GLN A 412 16.99 0.78 -10.77
CA GLN A 412 17.95 0.23 -9.81
C GLN A 412 18.40 1.24 -8.77
N GLY A 413 18.19 0.92 -7.50
CA GLY A 413 18.66 1.74 -6.39
C GLY A 413 18.12 3.17 -6.47
N TYR A 414 16.95 3.32 -7.06
CA TYR A 414 16.31 4.61 -7.23
C TYR A 414 15.53 4.96 -5.95
N VAL A 415 15.76 6.15 -5.42
CA VAL A 415 14.94 6.71 -4.36
C VAL A 415 13.94 7.66 -5.03
N ASP A 416 12.66 7.36 -4.92
CA ASP A 416 11.60 8.21 -5.44
C ASP A 416 11.18 9.24 -4.38
N HIS A 417 11.40 10.51 -4.69
CA HIS A 417 11.08 11.65 -3.84
C HIS A 417 9.72 12.29 -4.17
N GLN A 418 8.91 11.66 -5.03
CA GLN A 418 7.57 12.16 -5.33
C GLN A 418 6.67 12.01 -4.11
N THR A 419 5.76 12.95 -3.89
CA THR A 419 4.66 12.77 -2.95
C THR A 419 3.76 11.65 -3.44
N LEU A 420 3.76 10.52 -2.76
CA LEU A 420 2.97 9.34 -3.07
C LEU A 420 2.05 8.99 -1.89
N SER A 421 1.03 8.22 -2.18
CA SER A 421 0.13 7.60 -1.22
C SER A 421 -0.50 6.36 -1.87
N PHE A 422 -1.31 5.60 -1.18
CA PHE A 422 -2.04 4.46 -1.75
C PHE A 422 -2.92 4.85 -2.93
N ASP A 423 -3.31 6.12 -3.01
CA ASP A 423 -4.00 6.71 -4.17
C ASP A 423 -3.17 6.55 -5.47
N ALA A 424 -1.83 6.58 -5.38
CA ALA A 424 -0.95 6.33 -6.52
C ALA A 424 -0.97 4.87 -6.98
N TYR A 425 -1.16 3.93 -6.07
CA TYR A 425 -1.32 2.52 -6.40
C TYR A 425 -2.66 2.26 -7.10
N LEU A 426 -3.75 2.85 -6.59
CA LEU A 426 -5.06 2.80 -7.25
C LEU A 426 -4.94 3.36 -8.67
N ARG A 427 -4.38 4.56 -8.81
CA ARG A 427 -4.16 5.21 -10.10
C ARG A 427 -3.33 4.36 -11.06
N PHE A 428 -2.27 3.71 -10.58
CA PHE A 428 -1.43 2.85 -11.41
C PHE A 428 -2.21 1.65 -11.95
N ILE A 429 -3.01 1.00 -11.12
CA ILE A 429 -3.89 -0.12 -11.51
C ILE A 429 -4.93 0.36 -12.52
N GLU A 430 -5.53 1.51 -12.30
CA GLU A 430 -6.54 2.10 -13.16
C GLU A 430 -5.98 2.51 -14.53
N ASP A 431 -4.77 3.08 -14.54
CA ASP A 431 -4.10 3.48 -15.79
C ASP A 431 -3.65 2.25 -16.59
N ASP A 432 -3.20 1.19 -15.94
CA ASP A 432 -2.71 -0.01 -16.60
C ASP A 432 -3.84 -0.90 -17.11
N PHE A 433 -4.81 -1.20 -16.28
CA PHE A 433 -5.82 -2.24 -16.56
C PHE A 433 -7.20 -1.70 -16.92
N LEU A 434 -7.52 -0.44 -16.60
CA LEU A 434 -8.87 0.11 -16.70
C LEU A 434 -8.98 1.29 -17.69
N GLY A 435 -7.93 1.50 -18.52
CA GLY A 435 -7.91 2.60 -19.49
C GLY A 435 -8.03 3.99 -18.87
N GLY A 436 -7.58 4.14 -17.60
CA GLY A 436 -7.64 5.39 -16.88
C GLY A 436 -8.99 5.71 -16.22
N ALA A 437 -9.92 4.74 -16.14
CA ALA A 437 -11.11 4.90 -15.32
C ALA A 437 -10.72 5.12 -13.86
N ARG A 438 -11.50 5.91 -13.12
CA ARG A 438 -11.25 6.29 -11.72
C ARG A 438 -12.42 5.88 -10.83
N LEU A 439 -12.17 5.81 -9.53
CA LEU A 439 -13.21 5.73 -8.51
C LEU A 439 -13.90 7.11 -8.38
N ASP A 440 -14.51 7.55 -9.46
CA ASP A 440 -15.21 8.84 -9.58
C ASP A 440 -16.70 8.62 -9.69
N PRO A 441 -17.51 9.01 -8.68
CA PRO A 441 -18.96 8.80 -8.64
C PRO A 441 -19.73 9.47 -9.78
N ARG A 442 -19.07 10.33 -10.57
CA ARG A 442 -19.65 10.95 -11.76
C ARG A 442 -19.50 10.08 -13.00
N THR A 443 -18.55 9.15 -13.01
CA THR A 443 -18.15 8.38 -14.22
C THR A 443 -18.06 6.88 -14.01
N ASP A 444 -17.92 6.39 -12.77
CA ASP A 444 -17.81 4.96 -12.47
C ASP A 444 -19.13 4.19 -12.60
N GLY A 445 -20.26 4.90 -12.68
CA GLY A 445 -21.59 4.32 -12.80
C GLY A 445 -22.27 3.97 -11.46
N ARG A 446 -21.64 4.32 -10.33
CA ARG A 446 -22.19 4.21 -8.99
C ARG A 446 -22.01 5.52 -8.23
N PRO A 447 -23.01 6.42 -8.24
CA PRO A 447 -22.90 7.67 -7.49
C PRO A 447 -22.76 7.39 -5.99
N ASP A 448 -21.74 8.00 -5.39
CA ASP A 448 -21.56 8.03 -3.94
C ASP A 448 -21.22 9.46 -3.46
N SER A 449 -21.06 9.65 -2.18
CA SER A 449 -20.83 10.98 -1.59
C SER A 449 -19.38 11.25 -1.23
N ARG A 450 -18.41 10.52 -1.83
CA ARG A 450 -16.98 10.79 -1.59
C ARG A 450 -16.63 12.22 -1.95
N PRO A 451 -15.86 12.91 -1.10
CA PRO A 451 -15.59 14.33 -1.28
C PRO A 451 -14.53 14.59 -2.36
N THR A 452 -13.68 13.61 -2.65
CA THR A 452 -12.50 13.78 -3.49
C THR A 452 -12.25 12.49 -4.29
N VAL A 453 -11.94 12.62 -5.57
CA VAL A 453 -11.33 11.56 -6.37
C VAL A 453 -9.83 11.63 -6.12
N ARG A 454 -9.35 10.78 -5.23
CA ARG A 454 -8.01 10.87 -4.66
C ARG A 454 -6.90 10.63 -5.68
N GLU A 455 -7.15 9.81 -6.66
CA GLU A 455 -6.24 9.50 -7.76
C GLU A 455 -5.94 10.73 -8.65
N ASN A 456 -6.77 11.76 -8.54
CA ASN A 456 -6.65 13.00 -9.34
C ASN A 456 -6.14 14.21 -8.54
N VAL A 457 -5.72 14.05 -7.29
CA VAL A 457 -5.20 15.19 -6.52
C VAL A 457 -3.87 15.69 -7.09
N PRO A 458 -3.68 17.02 -7.22
CA PRO A 458 -2.51 17.58 -7.93
C PRO A 458 -1.16 17.25 -7.28
N GLN A 459 -1.14 16.98 -5.98
CA GLN A 459 0.07 16.67 -5.23
C GLN A 459 0.57 15.23 -5.49
N LEU A 460 -0.32 14.34 -5.97
CA LEU A 460 -0.02 12.94 -6.15
C LEU A 460 0.96 12.73 -7.31
N GLY A 461 2.09 12.12 -7.04
CA GLY A 461 3.05 11.66 -8.02
C GLY A 461 2.53 10.53 -8.90
N ASN A 462 3.37 10.06 -9.81
CA ASN A 462 3.04 9.00 -10.75
C ASN A 462 4.01 7.83 -10.61
N LEU A 463 3.50 6.67 -10.22
CA LEU A 463 4.28 5.46 -10.04
C LEU A 463 5.04 4.99 -11.29
N VAL A 464 4.59 5.39 -12.49
CA VAL A 464 5.30 5.08 -13.74
C VAL A 464 6.73 5.60 -13.72
N ALA A 465 7.02 6.65 -12.94
CA ALA A 465 8.37 7.18 -12.76
C ALA A 465 9.34 6.18 -12.08
N ASP A 466 8.84 5.16 -11.39
CA ASP A 466 9.65 4.12 -10.77
C ASP A 466 10.20 3.10 -11.75
N PHE A 467 9.70 3.07 -12.99
CA PHE A 467 9.98 2.03 -13.96
C PHE A 467 10.90 2.49 -15.10
N ASP A 468 11.71 1.55 -15.58
CA ASP A 468 12.48 1.59 -16.82
C ASP A 468 12.09 0.38 -17.66
N PHE A 469 11.08 0.56 -18.51
CA PHE A 469 10.53 -0.51 -19.31
C PHE A 469 11.46 -0.97 -20.45
N ALA A 470 12.51 -0.23 -20.75
CA ALA A 470 13.46 -0.57 -21.78
C ALA A 470 14.54 -1.58 -21.30
N HIS A 471 14.83 -1.60 -20.00
CA HIS A 471 15.95 -2.37 -19.45
C HIS A 471 15.50 -3.28 -18.30
N PRO A 472 14.87 -4.43 -18.62
CA PRO A 472 14.42 -5.36 -17.58
C PRO A 472 15.60 -5.96 -16.82
N ARG A 473 15.42 -6.14 -15.51
CA ARG A 473 16.46 -6.57 -14.58
C ARG A 473 16.37 -8.05 -14.22
N ALA A 474 17.49 -8.59 -13.80
CA ALA A 474 17.54 -9.92 -13.21
C ALA A 474 16.81 -9.94 -11.85
N ARG A 475 16.31 -11.12 -11.50
CA ARG A 475 15.68 -11.37 -10.19
C ARG A 475 16.72 -11.36 -9.07
N LEU A 476 16.34 -10.84 -7.91
CA LEU A 476 17.15 -10.85 -6.69
C LEU A 476 16.49 -11.81 -5.67
N LEU A 477 16.94 -13.03 -5.64
CA LEU A 477 16.47 -13.99 -4.62
C LEU A 477 17.27 -13.80 -3.34
N LEU A 478 16.59 -13.52 -2.26
CA LEU A 478 17.19 -13.37 -0.95
C LEU A 478 16.81 -14.54 -0.06
N PRO A 479 17.71 -15.01 0.83
CA PRO A 479 17.32 -15.99 1.83
C PRO A 479 16.27 -15.39 2.76
N PRO A 480 15.25 -16.15 3.19
CA PRO A 480 14.43 -15.74 4.31
C PRO A 480 15.32 -15.38 5.50
N PHE A 481 14.94 -14.36 6.25
CA PHE A 481 15.75 -13.92 7.39
C PHE A 481 15.94 -15.08 8.38
N PRO A 482 17.16 -15.39 8.83
CA PRO A 482 17.38 -16.46 9.80
C PRO A 482 16.69 -16.10 11.12
N ARG A 483 15.97 -17.09 11.67
CA ARG A 483 15.29 -16.99 12.97
C ARG A 483 16.26 -16.89 14.13
#